data_2694e159a5419a6facfcf9b41d9b9d4c
#
_entry.id   2694e159a5419a6facfcf9b41d9b9d4c
#
_cell.length_a   1.000
_cell.length_b   1.000
_cell.length_c   1.000
_cell.angle_alpha   90.00
_cell.angle_beta   90.00
_cell.angle_gamma   90.00
#
_symmetry.space_group_name_H-M   'P 1'
#
loop_
_entity.id
_entity.type
_entity.pdbx_description
1 polymer ?
#
loop_
_entity_poly.entity_id
_entity_poly.type
_entity_poly.pdbx_seq_one_letter_code
_entity_poly.pdbx_strand_id
1 'polypeptide(L)'
;PAVKLGKEVVNAYADYEQLVGGVDTLFKGSSQKLQSYASNAYKTAGLSANDYMETVTGFSASLIQSLGGDTDKSVKYADMAITDMADNANKMGTDMSLIQNAYQGFAKQNYTTLDNLKLGYGGTKEEMQRLLSNAEKISGIKYDISSYADVVDAIHVMQESMDIAGTTAKEAEGTISGSVNALKSSVTNLVVGFGDANADLGELCENVVTAFQTVLENISPIVENLISALPTVITTLLESAGEMLPTVLETLAELFAQVLEGLLQLLPQLIPVAVSALLTITNAIVENLPLLIESATLLVATLVQGLADALPTLIPTAVNAVMTIVQGLLDSLPSILDAGLKLVSALAQGILDALPDLISKLPQIIMG
;
A
#
# COMPACT_ATOMS: atom_id res chain seq x y z
N PRO A 1 10.60 12.12 14.44
CA PRO A 1 10.02 11.62 13.18
C PRO A 1 10.86 12.02 11.96
N ALA A 2 11.19 13.29 11.75
CA ALA A 2 11.95 13.76 10.58
C ALA A 2 13.34 13.11 10.44
N VAL A 3 14.10 12.96 11.54
CA VAL A 3 15.41 12.29 11.53
C VAL A 3 15.27 10.80 11.17
N LYS A 4 14.19 10.15 11.61
CA LYS A 4 13.94 8.76 11.29
C LYS A 4 13.61 8.62 9.80
N LEU A 5 12.73 9.46 9.27
CA LEU A 5 12.38 9.48 7.85
C LEU A 5 13.62 9.79 6.98
N GLY A 6 14.43 10.79 7.35
CA GLY A 6 15.67 11.10 6.64
C GLY A 6 16.64 9.93 6.60
N LYS A 7 16.76 9.18 7.71
CA LYS A 7 17.58 7.96 7.76
C LYS A 7 17.02 6.84 6.88
N GLU A 8 15.69 6.68 6.87
CA GLU A 8 15.02 5.68 6.00
C GLU A 8 15.23 6.00 4.53
N VAL A 9 15.10 7.27 4.13
CA VAL A 9 15.36 7.72 2.75
C VAL A 9 16.82 7.46 2.35
N VAL A 10 17.78 7.86 3.21
CA VAL A 10 19.22 7.63 2.93
C VAL A 10 19.54 6.15 2.79
N ASN A 11 19.02 5.31 3.67
CA ASN A 11 19.26 3.86 3.59
C ASN A 11 18.62 3.26 2.35
N ALA A 12 17.36 3.56 2.07
CA ALA A 12 16.64 3.04 0.93
C ALA A 12 17.29 3.45 -0.40
N TYR A 13 17.81 4.67 -0.48
CA TYR A 13 18.54 5.16 -1.65
C TYR A 13 19.94 4.53 -1.76
N ALA A 14 20.65 4.36 -0.66
CA ALA A 14 21.96 3.67 -0.68
C ALA A 14 21.83 2.23 -1.15
N ASP A 15 20.79 1.52 -0.72
CA ASP A 15 20.46 0.18 -1.22
C ASP A 15 20.13 0.22 -2.73
N TYR A 16 19.34 1.20 -3.16
CA TYR A 16 19.01 1.42 -4.57
C TYR A 16 20.25 1.65 -5.43
N GLU A 17 21.17 2.54 -5.03
CA GLU A 17 22.43 2.77 -5.75
C GLU A 17 23.26 1.50 -5.89
N GLN A 18 23.35 0.70 -4.84
CA GLN A 18 24.07 -0.57 -4.87
C GLN A 18 23.42 -1.57 -5.83
N LEU A 19 22.09 -1.67 -5.81
CA LEU A 19 21.31 -2.56 -6.67
C LEU A 19 21.40 -2.14 -8.13
N VAL A 20 21.31 -0.85 -8.43
CA VAL A 20 21.52 -0.31 -9.78
C VAL A 20 22.91 -0.64 -10.27
N GLY A 21 23.95 -0.47 -9.44
CA GLY A 21 25.32 -0.88 -9.81
C GLY A 21 25.46 -2.36 -10.13
N GLY A 22 24.76 -3.22 -9.41
CA GLY A 22 24.67 -4.66 -9.70
C GLY A 22 23.98 -4.95 -11.03
N VAL A 23 22.84 -4.31 -11.27
CA VAL A 23 22.06 -4.43 -12.51
C VAL A 23 22.86 -3.91 -13.71
N ASP A 24 23.53 -2.75 -13.59
CA ASP A 24 24.38 -2.17 -14.64
C ASP A 24 25.53 -3.11 -15.01
N THR A 25 26.13 -3.74 -14.01
CA THR A 25 27.22 -4.71 -14.23
C THR A 25 26.76 -5.95 -14.99
N LEU A 26 25.60 -6.48 -14.64
CA LEU A 26 25.05 -7.70 -15.24
C LEU A 26 24.45 -7.46 -16.62
N PHE A 27 23.57 -6.47 -16.73
CA PHE A 27 22.75 -6.24 -17.93
C PHE A 27 23.34 -5.19 -18.90
N LYS A 28 24.37 -4.45 -18.50
CA LYS A 28 25.11 -3.50 -19.34
C LYS A 28 24.16 -2.53 -20.07
N GLY A 29 24.17 -2.50 -21.40
CA GLY A 29 23.33 -1.63 -22.21
C GLY A 29 21.82 -1.84 -22.04
N SER A 30 21.40 -2.99 -21.52
CA SER A 30 19.98 -3.31 -21.27
C SER A 30 19.52 -2.99 -19.83
N SER A 31 20.41 -2.45 -18.99
CA SER A 31 20.15 -2.13 -17.58
C SER A 31 18.97 -1.18 -17.40
N GLN A 32 18.89 -0.09 -18.17
CA GLN A 32 17.78 0.88 -18.06
C GLN A 32 16.43 0.25 -18.33
N LYS A 33 16.36 -0.73 -19.24
CA LYS A 33 15.13 -1.45 -19.51
C LYS A 33 14.71 -2.29 -18.31
N LEU A 34 15.65 -2.96 -17.64
CA LEU A 34 15.36 -3.68 -16.41
C LEU A 34 14.89 -2.75 -15.29
N GLN A 35 15.54 -1.60 -15.12
CA GLN A 35 15.13 -0.58 -14.15
C GLN A 35 13.72 -0.05 -14.43
N SER A 36 13.33 0.09 -15.69
CA SER A 36 11.95 0.42 -16.07
C SER A 36 10.95 -0.67 -15.69
N TYR A 37 11.31 -1.94 -15.79
CA TYR A 37 10.48 -3.03 -15.27
C TYR A 37 10.41 -2.99 -13.74
N ALA A 38 11.53 -2.75 -13.07
CA ALA A 38 11.58 -2.61 -11.62
C ALA A 38 10.68 -1.48 -11.10
N SER A 39 10.65 -0.32 -11.76
CA SER A 39 9.79 0.80 -11.36
C SER A 39 8.30 0.49 -11.49
N ASN A 40 7.92 -0.41 -12.39
CA ASN A 40 6.54 -0.84 -12.62
C ASN A 40 6.16 -2.13 -11.85
N ALA A 41 7.13 -2.78 -11.19
CA ALA A 41 6.93 -4.06 -10.51
C ALA A 41 5.89 -4.00 -9.37
N TYR A 42 5.60 -2.82 -8.82
CA TYR A 42 4.54 -2.66 -7.83
C TYR A 42 3.15 -3.03 -8.38
N LYS A 43 2.92 -2.89 -9.70
CA LYS A 43 1.69 -3.31 -10.38
C LYS A 43 1.73 -4.76 -10.82
N THR A 44 2.87 -5.21 -11.38
CA THR A 44 2.97 -6.50 -12.06
C THR A 44 3.33 -7.64 -11.12
N ALA A 45 4.17 -7.38 -10.13
CA ALA A 45 4.69 -8.37 -9.19
C ALA A 45 4.45 -8.03 -7.71
N GLY A 46 3.83 -6.86 -7.40
CA GLY A 46 3.63 -6.40 -6.03
C GLY A 46 4.93 -6.07 -5.29
N LEU A 47 6.02 -5.81 -6.01
CA LEU A 47 7.36 -5.56 -5.48
C LEU A 47 7.76 -4.09 -5.63
N SER A 48 8.54 -3.58 -4.67
CA SER A 48 9.25 -2.32 -4.87
C SER A 48 10.37 -2.49 -5.91
N ALA A 49 10.87 -1.39 -6.46
CA ALA A 49 11.99 -1.42 -7.40
C ALA A 49 13.24 -2.06 -6.77
N ASN A 50 13.50 -1.81 -5.50
CA ASN A 50 14.62 -2.41 -4.77
C ASN A 50 14.43 -3.92 -4.63
N ASP A 51 13.25 -4.38 -4.18
CA ASP A 51 12.97 -5.83 -4.02
C ASP A 51 13.06 -6.56 -5.37
N TYR A 52 12.60 -5.92 -6.44
CA TYR A 52 12.70 -6.47 -7.81
C TYR A 52 14.17 -6.61 -8.23
N MET A 53 14.98 -5.55 -8.06
CA MET A 53 16.39 -5.58 -8.45
C MET A 53 17.22 -6.53 -7.59
N GLU A 54 16.93 -6.64 -6.30
CA GLU A 54 17.55 -7.61 -5.41
C GLU A 54 17.23 -9.05 -5.87
N THR A 55 15.97 -9.32 -6.16
CA THR A 55 15.53 -10.63 -6.64
C THR A 55 16.23 -11.00 -7.96
N VAL A 56 16.23 -10.10 -8.93
CA VAL A 56 16.77 -10.36 -10.26
C VAL A 56 18.28 -10.62 -10.23
N THR A 57 19.03 -9.86 -9.44
CA THR A 57 20.48 -10.05 -9.33
C THR A 57 20.87 -11.41 -8.76
N GLY A 58 19.98 -12.04 -7.99
CA GLY A 58 20.21 -13.35 -7.39
C GLY A 58 20.30 -14.53 -8.37
N PHE A 59 19.79 -14.38 -9.61
CA PHE A 59 19.81 -15.46 -10.62
C PHE A 59 20.24 -15.02 -12.02
N SER A 60 20.38 -13.73 -12.28
CA SER A 60 20.60 -13.19 -13.63
C SER A 60 21.89 -13.62 -14.29
N ALA A 61 22.96 -13.82 -13.53
CA ALA A 61 24.24 -14.28 -14.11
C ALA A 61 24.08 -15.61 -14.85
N SER A 62 23.38 -16.57 -14.25
CA SER A 62 23.08 -17.87 -14.88
C SER A 62 22.13 -17.74 -16.06
N LEU A 63 21.15 -16.83 -15.97
CA LEU A 63 20.22 -16.56 -17.04
C LEU A 63 20.91 -15.97 -18.27
N ILE A 64 21.73 -14.95 -18.07
CA ILE A 64 22.53 -14.31 -19.15
C ILE A 64 23.46 -15.33 -19.81
N GLN A 65 24.10 -16.16 -19.00
CA GLN A 65 24.98 -17.24 -19.53
C GLN A 65 24.18 -18.25 -20.37
N SER A 66 22.99 -18.66 -19.92
CA SER A 66 22.14 -19.62 -20.65
C SER A 66 21.60 -19.06 -21.97
N LEU A 67 21.53 -17.74 -22.09
CA LEU A 67 21.11 -17.02 -23.29
C LEU A 67 22.30 -16.53 -24.16
N GLY A 68 23.50 -17.09 -23.94
CA GLY A 68 24.70 -16.77 -24.72
C GLY A 68 25.20 -15.34 -24.54
N GLY A 69 24.90 -14.68 -23.46
CA GLY A 69 25.29 -13.29 -23.18
C GLY A 69 24.33 -12.23 -23.76
N ASP A 70 23.19 -12.63 -24.32
CA ASP A 70 22.19 -11.72 -24.86
C ASP A 70 21.44 -11.03 -23.70
N THR A 71 21.85 -9.81 -23.34
CA THR A 71 21.30 -9.05 -22.24
C THR A 71 19.87 -8.56 -22.52
N ASP A 72 19.50 -8.29 -23.77
CA ASP A 72 18.14 -7.86 -24.13
C ASP A 72 17.11 -8.97 -23.94
N LYS A 73 17.47 -10.21 -24.35
CA LYS A 73 16.64 -11.37 -24.04
C LYS A 73 16.59 -11.62 -22.54
N SER A 74 17.75 -11.53 -21.88
CA SER A 74 17.85 -11.79 -20.44
C SER A 74 16.96 -10.88 -19.61
N VAL A 75 16.81 -9.60 -19.97
CA VAL A 75 15.89 -8.67 -19.31
C VAL A 75 14.44 -9.16 -19.39
N LYS A 76 14.00 -9.66 -20.55
CA LYS A 76 12.63 -10.17 -20.72
C LYS A 76 12.39 -11.45 -19.90
N TYR A 77 13.34 -12.37 -19.94
CA TYR A 77 13.26 -13.62 -19.18
C TYR A 77 13.34 -13.37 -17.66
N ALA A 78 14.13 -12.39 -17.25
CA ALA A 78 14.22 -12.01 -15.85
C ALA A 78 12.90 -11.42 -15.34
N ASP A 79 12.28 -10.53 -16.10
CA ASP A 79 10.98 -9.96 -15.75
C ASP A 79 9.87 -11.01 -15.70
N MET A 80 9.84 -11.89 -16.70
CA MET A 80 8.93 -13.04 -16.72
C MET A 80 9.13 -13.93 -15.47
N ALA A 81 10.37 -14.27 -15.14
CA ALA A 81 10.66 -15.09 -13.97
C ALA A 81 10.19 -14.44 -12.65
N ILE A 82 10.40 -13.13 -12.47
CA ILE A 82 9.97 -12.42 -11.27
C ILE A 82 8.45 -12.34 -11.19
N THR A 83 7.79 -12.06 -12.30
CA THR A 83 6.32 -12.04 -12.37
C THR A 83 5.76 -13.43 -12.06
N ASP A 84 6.33 -14.48 -12.62
CA ASP A 84 5.95 -15.87 -12.35
C ASP A 84 6.16 -16.26 -10.88
N MET A 85 7.25 -15.80 -10.26
CA MET A 85 7.48 -16.00 -8.82
C MET A 85 6.39 -15.36 -7.98
N ALA A 86 6.04 -14.12 -8.30
CA ALA A 86 4.99 -13.38 -7.59
C ALA A 86 3.61 -14.01 -7.80
N ASP A 87 3.28 -14.38 -9.02
CA ASP A 87 2.04 -15.03 -9.39
C ASP A 87 1.87 -16.38 -8.68
N ASN A 88 2.94 -17.16 -8.64
CA ASN A 88 2.96 -18.44 -7.92
C ASN A 88 2.77 -18.23 -6.42
N ALA A 89 3.52 -17.31 -5.82
CA ALA A 89 3.40 -16.98 -4.40
C ALA A 89 1.98 -16.59 -4.02
N ASN A 90 1.34 -15.72 -4.79
CA ASN A 90 -0.02 -15.27 -4.55
C ASN A 90 -1.05 -16.37 -4.78
N LYS A 91 -1.00 -17.04 -5.94
CA LYS A 91 -2.01 -18.05 -6.31
C LYS A 91 -1.94 -19.29 -5.45
N MET A 92 -0.73 -19.78 -5.17
CA MET A 92 -0.50 -21.03 -4.45
C MET A 92 -0.31 -20.83 -2.94
N GLY A 93 -0.23 -19.58 -2.46
CA GLY A 93 -0.07 -19.24 -1.06
C GLY A 93 1.28 -19.70 -0.49
N THR A 94 2.33 -19.67 -1.29
CA THR A 94 3.69 -19.95 -0.86
C THR A 94 4.40 -18.63 -0.56
N ASP A 95 5.24 -18.60 0.48
CA ASP A 95 6.05 -17.42 0.77
C ASP A 95 6.97 -17.09 -0.42
N MET A 96 7.00 -15.81 -0.80
CA MET A 96 7.79 -15.33 -1.95
C MET A 96 9.27 -15.69 -1.81
N SER A 97 9.83 -15.66 -0.60
CA SER A 97 11.23 -16.00 -0.36
C SER A 97 11.55 -17.46 -0.66
N LEU A 98 10.59 -18.37 -0.43
CA LEU A 98 10.77 -19.79 -0.76
C LEU A 98 10.75 -20.01 -2.28
N ILE A 99 9.92 -19.25 -3.01
CA ILE A 99 9.88 -19.29 -4.46
C ILE A 99 11.18 -18.70 -5.06
N GLN A 100 11.64 -17.56 -4.55
CA GLN A 100 12.92 -16.95 -4.95
C GLN A 100 14.10 -17.92 -4.74
N ASN A 101 14.15 -18.57 -3.57
CA ASN A 101 15.16 -19.58 -3.27
C ASN A 101 15.11 -20.78 -4.27
N ALA A 102 13.90 -21.18 -4.68
CA ALA A 102 13.74 -22.25 -5.66
C ALA A 102 14.34 -21.84 -7.02
N TYR A 103 14.02 -20.65 -7.53
CA TYR A 103 14.58 -20.16 -8.79
C TYR A 103 16.10 -19.96 -8.72
N GLN A 104 16.64 -19.47 -7.61
CA GLN A 104 18.09 -19.40 -7.39
C GLN A 104 18.74 -20.79 -7.34
N GLY A 105 18.04 -21.78 -6.80
CA GLY A 105 18.43 -23.19 -6.83
C GLY A 105 18.47 -23.73 -8.26
N PHE A 106 17.43 -23.48 -9.06
CA PHE A 106 17.35 -23.91 -10.45
C PHE A 106 18.47 -23.31 -11.32
N ALA A 107 18.84 -22.06 -11.05
CA ALA A 107 19.98 -21.40 -11.68
C ALA A 107 21.32 -22.13 -11.44
N LYS A 108 21.41 -22.92 -10.36
CA LYS A 108 22.56 -23.75 -9.99
C LYS A 108 22.33 -25.24 -10.29
N GLN A 109 21.28 -25.56 -11.07
CA GLN A 109 20.85 -26.93 -11.37
C GLN A 109 20.49 -27.76 -10.12
N ASN A 110 20.05 -27.08 -9.07
CA ASN A 110 19.52 -27.69 -7.87
C ASN A 110 17.98 -27.59 -7.86
N TYR A 111 17.31 -28.74 -7.96
CA TYR A 111 15.86 -28.83 -8.11
C TYR A 111 15.14 -29.29 -6.82
N THR A 112 15.87 -29.37 -5.70
CA THR A 112 15.32 -29.91 -4.44
C THR A 112 14.14 -29.12 -3.88
N THR A 113 13.98 -27.89 -4.30
CA THR A 113 12.90 -26.96 -3.86
C THR A 113 11.83 -26.73 -4.93
N LEU A 114 11.78 -27.58 -5.97
CA LEU A 114 10.74 -27.47 -7.02
C LEU A 114 9.31 -27.62 -6.44
N ASP A 115 9.15 -28.43 -5.44
CA ASP A 115 7.88 -28.65 -4.73
C ASP A 115 7.33 -27.39 -4.05
N ASN A 116 8.18 -26.39 -3.74
CA ASN A 116 7.74 -25.09 -3.23
C ASN A 116 6.78 -24.37 -4.19
N LEU A 117 6.92 -24.60 -5.50
CA LEU A 117 6.04 -24.01 -6.52
C LEU A 117 4.63 -24.63 -6.51
N LYS A 118 4.44 -25.79 -5.86
CA LYS A 118 3.14 -26.49 -5.76
C LYS A 118 2.49 -26.81 -7.12
N LEU A 119 3.27 -26.99 -8.17
CA LEU A 119 2.80 -27.31 -9.51
C LEU A 119 2.56 -28.83 -9.73
N GLY A 120 2.61 -29.62 -8.66
CA GLY A 120 2.42 -31.08 -8.74
C GLY A 120 3.69 -31.86 -9.09
N TYR A 121 4.85 -31.26 -8.83
CA TYR A 121 6.17 -31.89 -9.05
C TYR A 121 6.95 -31.95 -7.73
N GLY A 122 7.67 -33.04 -7.52
CA GLY A 122 8.54 -33.18 -6.37
C GLY A 122 9.90 -32.50 -6.55
N GLY A 123 10.67 -32.44 -5.48
CA GLY A 123 11.97 -31.77 -5.45
C GLY A 123 13.13 -32.63 -5.98
N THR A 124 13.03 -33.14 -7.21
CA THR A 124 14.12 -33.93 -7.82
C THR A 124 14.41 -33.46 -9.26
N LYS A 125 15.57 -33.87 -9.79
CA LYS A 125 15.93 -33.59 -11.17
C LYS A 125 15.00 -34.27 -12.17
N GLU A 126 14.57 -35.49 -11.88
CA GLU A 126 13.63 -36.27 -12.69
C GLU A 126 12.27 -35.58 -12.75
N GLU A 127 11.82 -35.00 -11.66
CA GLU A 127 10.58 -34.23 -11.60
C GLU A 127 10.66 -32.94 -12.39
N MET A 128 11.81 -32.24 -12.37
CA MET A 128 12.06 -31.09 -13.26
C MET A 128 12.03 -31.53 -14.74
N GLN A 129 12.66 -32.65 -15.08
CA GLN A 129 12.60 -33.21 -16.45
C GLN A 129 11.15 -33.52 -16.86
N ARG A 130 10.34 -34.04 -15.94
CA ARG A 130 8.92 -34.29 -16.17
C ARG A 130 8.14 -33.00 -16.42
N LEU A 131 8.45 -31.92 -15.67
CA LEU A 131 7.87 -30.60 -15.87
C LEU A 131 8.22 -30.09 -17.27
N LEU A 132 9.50 -30.11 -17.66
CA LEU A 132 9.95 -29.67 -18.99
C LEU A 132 9.26 -30.47 -20.11
N SER A 133 9.13 -31.79 -19.96
CA SER A 133 8.43 -32.64 -20.94
C SER A 133 6.93 -32.31 -21.05
N ASN A 134 6.28 -31.93 -19.94
CA ASN A 134 4.89 -31.51 -19.97
C ASN A 134 4.73 -30.11 -20.60
N ALA A 135 5.62 -29.19 -20.31
CA ALA A 135 5.66 -27.87 -20.96
C ALA A 135 5.90 -27.99 -22.49
N GLU A 136 6.79 -28.91 -22.92
CA GLU A 136 7.00 -29.20 -24.35
C GLU A 136 5.72 -29.68 -25.04
N LYS A 137 4.91 -30.52 -24.38
CA LYS A 137 3.62 -30.98 -24.94
C LYS A 137 2.61 -29.85 -25.12
N ILE A 138 2.68 -28.82 -24.26
CA ILE A 138 1.78 -27.66 -24.30
C ILE A 138 2.25 -26.64 -25.33
N SER A 139 3.53 -26.25 -25.28
CA SER A 139 4.10 -25.19 -26.10
C SER A 139 4.58 -25.64 -27.48
N GLY A 140 4.90 -26.93 -27.64
CA GLY A 140 5.60 -27.47 -28.82
C GLY A 140 7.07 -27.13 -28.88
N ILE A 141 7.63 -26.48 -27.86
CA ILE A 141 9.04 -26.08 -27.76
C ILE A 141 9.79 -27.13 -26.95
N LYS A 142 10.94 -27.54 -27.46
CA LYS A 142 11.83 -28.48 -26.77
C LYS A 142 12.69 -27.73 -25.76
N TYR A 143 12.69 -28.18 -24.52
CA TYR A 143 13.45 -27.59 -23.41
C TYR A 143 14.62 -28.44 -22.97
N ASP A 144 15.76 -27.79 -22.68
CA ASP A 144 16.96 -28.40 -22.13
C ASP A 144 17.11 -28.08 -20.64
N ILE A 145 17.12 -29.09 -19.79
CA ILE A 145 17.28 -28.93 -18.34
C ILE A 145 18.62 -28.27 -17.95
N SER A 146 19.63 -28.32 -18.83
CA SER A 146 20.91 -27.64 -18.59
C SER A 146 20.88 -26.15 -18.90
N SER A 147 19.87 -25.67 -19.61
CA SER A 147 19.62 -24.27 -19.91
C SER A 147 18.68 -23.68 -18.86
N TYR A 148 19.19 -22.74 -18.08
CA TYR A 148 18.34 -22.07 -17.06
C TYR A 148 17.19 -21.27 -17.69
N ALA A 149 17.43 -20.64 -18.85
CA ALA A 149 16.37 -19.96 -19.59
C ALA A 149 15.23 -20.92 -20.01
N ASP A 150 15.57 -22.13 -20.43
CA ASP A 150 14.57 -23.15 -20.79
C ASP A 150 13.78 -23.61 -19.57
N VAL A 151 14.44 -23.75 -18.43
CA VAL A 151 13.75 -24.08 -17.16
C VAL A 151 12.76 -22.99 -16.77
N VAL A 152 13.16 -21.71 -16.86
CA VAL A 152 12.28 -20.55 -16.58
C VAL A 152 11.09 -20.54 -17.54
N ASP A 153 11.32 -20.69 -18.83
CA ASP A 153 10.26 -20.69 -19.85
C ASP A 153 9.28 -21.86 -19.66
N ALA A 154 9.79 -23.05 -19.37
CA ALA A 154 8.96 -24.23 -19.11
C ALA A 154 8.07 -24.04 -17.86
N ILE A 155 8.60 -23.43 -16.80
CA ILE A 155 7.80 -23.08 -15.60
C ILE A 155 6.72 -22.08 -15.97
N HIS A 156 7.04 -21.05 -16.75
CA HIS A 156 6.08 -20.07 -17.25
C HIS A 156 4.91 -20.74 -17.97
N VAL A 157 5.21 -21.59 -18.96
CA VAL A 157 4.19 -22.36 -19.71
C VAL A 157 3.32 -23.22 -18.80
N MET A 158 3.90 -23.85 -17.79
CA MET A 158 3.12 -24.62 -16.81
C MET A 158 2.22 -23.72 -15.97
N GLN A 159 2.69 -22.57 -15.54
CA GLN A 159 1.90 -21.61 -14.77
C GLN A 159 0.78 -20.98 -15.59
N GLU A 160 1.04 -20.67 -16.88
CA GLU A 160 -0.03 -20.25 -17.79
C GLU A 160 -1.11 -21.31 -17.94
N SER A 161 -0.71 -22.57 -18.13
CA SER A 161 -1.66 -23.69 -18.29
C SER A 161 -2.52 -23.98 -17.05
N MET A 162 -2.08 -23.47 -15.89
CA MET A 162 -2.77 -23.63 -14.59
C MET A 162 -3.50 -22.36 -14.14
N ASP A 163 -3.64 -21.34 -14.99
CA ASP A 163 -4.22 -20.02 -14.66
C ASP A 163 -3.53 -19.34 -13.45
N ILE A 164 -2.24 -19.55 -13.31
CA ILE A 164 -1.42 -18.90 -12.28
C ILE A 164 -0.87 -17.58 -12.80
N ALA A 165 -0.39 -17.54 -14.03
CA ALA A 165 0.20 -16.36 -14.64
C ALA A 165 -0.78 -15.18 -14.68
N GLY A 166 -0.30 -13.98 -14.34
CA GLY A 166 -1.08 -12.74 -14.27
C GLY A 166 -1.93 -12.58 -13.01
N THR A 167 -1.84 -13.50 -12.05
CA THR A 167 -2.63 -13.44 -10.79
C THR A 167 -2.30 -12.18 -9.99
N THR A 168 -1.02 -11.84 -9.80
CA THR A 168 -0.58 -10.70 -9.00
C THR A 168 -1.10 -9.37 -9.55
N ALA A 169 -0.99 -9.18 -10.86
CA ALA A 169 -1.49 -7.97 -11.52
C ALA A 169 -3.00 -7.84 -11.38
N LYS A 170 -3.76 -8.93 -11.56
CA LYS A 170 -5.22 -8.94 -11.36
C LYS A 170 -5.60 -8.67 -9.90
N GLU A 171 -4.85 -9.22 -8.94
CA GLU A 171 -5.09 -8.98 -7.52
C GLU A 171 -4.74 -7.57 -7.10
N ALA A 172 -3.69 -6.97 -7.66
CA ALA A 172 -3.33 -5.58 -7.41
C ALA A 172 -4.46 -4.61 -7.82
N GLU A 173 -5.23 -4.94 -8.84
CA GLU A 173 -6.37 -4.16 -9.31
C GLU A 173 -7.68 -4.53 -8.62
N GLY A 174 -7.92 -5.81 -8.34
CA GLY A 174 -9.24 -6.34 -8.01
C GLY A 174 -9.40 -6.85 -6.57
N THR A 175 -8.37 -6.87 -5.74
CA THR A 175 -8.46 -7.33 -4.34
C THR A 175 -7.90 -6.31 -3.36
N ILE A 176 -8.43 -6.34 -2.13
CA ILE A 176 -7.93 -5.47 -1.06
C ILE A 176 -6.46 -5.79 -0.76
N SER A 177 -6.12 -7.06 -0.60
CA SER A 177 -4.76 -7.47 -0.25
C SER A 177 -3.76 -7.09 -1.34
N GLY A 178 -4.07 -7.37 -2.60
CA GLY A 178 -3.21 -7.03 -3.74
C GLY A 178 -3.04 -5.53 -3.90
N SER A 179 -4.12 -4.75 -3.83
CA SER A 179 -4.05 -3.28 -3.95
C SER A 179 -3.28 -2.64 -2.79
N VAL A 180 -3.40 -3.16 -1.56
CA VAL A 180 -2.60 -2.69 -0.42
C VAL A 180 -1.12 -3.00 -0.61
N ASN A 181 -0.76 -4.16 -1.15
CA ASN A 181 0.62 -4.51 -1.47
C ASN A 181 1.19 -3.59 -2.57
N ALA A 182 0.43 -3.32 -3.63
CA ALA A 182 0.82 -2.38 -4.68
C ALA A 182 1.02 -0.96 -4.13
N LEU A 183 0.13 -0.50 -3.26
CA LEU A 183 0.29 0.79 -2.56
C LEU A 183 1.55 0.83 -1.71
N LYS A 184 1.81 -0.20 -0.91
CA LYS A 184 3.02 -0.27 -0.08
C LYS A 184 4.28 -0.21 -0.93
N SER A 185 4.34 -0.94 -2.03
CA SER A 185 5.50 -0.96 -2.94
C SER A 185 5.68 0.38 -3.67
N SER A 186 4.60 1.04 -4.10
CA SER A 186 4.65 2.39 -4.70
C SER A 186 5.14 3.45 -3.70
N VAL A 187 4.72 3.37 -2.44
CA VAL A 187 5.24 4.25 -1.37
C VAL A 187 6.73 4.01 -1.13
N THR A 188 7.19 2.75 -1.14
CA THR A 188 8.62 2.44 -1.02
C THR A 188 9.41 3.04 -2.18
N ASN A 189 8.91 2.95 -3.41
CA ASN A 189 9.54 3.59 -4.57
C ASN A 189 9.63 5.12 -4.42
N LEU A 190 8.59 5.76 -3.91
CA LEU A 190 8.60 7.19 -3.62
C LEU A 190 9.64 7.55 -2.57
N VAL A 191 9.78 6.75 -1.50
CA VAL A 191 10.80 6.96 -0.46
C VAL A 191 12.21 6.89 -1.05
N VAL A 192 12.48 5.92 -1.93
CA VAL A 192 13.74 5.82 -2.68
C VAL A 192 13.94 7.07 -3.55
N GLY A 193 12.90 7.49 -4.28
CA GLY A 193 12.92 8.66 -5.15
C GLY A 193 13.28 9.96 -4.44
N PHE A 194 12.95 10.13 -3.16
CA PHE A 194 13.40 11.29 -2.38
C PHE A 194 14.92 11.36 -2.22
N GLY A 195 15.64 10.26 -2.35
CA GLY A 195 17.11 10.22 -2.32
C GLY A 195 17.74 10.46 -3.69
N ASP A 196 17.02 10.27 -4.77
CA ASP A 196 17.50 10.36 -6.14
C ASP A 196 17.22 11.74 -6.76
N ALA A 197 18.27 12.51 -7.02
CA ALA A 197 18.14 13.84 -7.65
C ALA A 197 17.56 13.79 -9.08
N ASN A 198 17.58 12.64 -9.73
CA ASN A 198 17.06 12.43 -11.09
C ASN A 198 15.68 11.77 -11.13
N ALA A 199 15.13 11.41 -9.98
CA ALA A 199 13.81 10.77 -9.91
C ALA A 199 12.70 11.73 -10.35
N ASP A 200 11.74 11.23 -11.11
CA ASP A 200 10.49 11.94 -11.36
C ASP A 200 9.55 11.76 -10.16
N LEU A 201 9.68 12.67 -9.19
CA LEU A 201 8.83 12.65 -8.00
C LEU A 201 7.35 12.86 -8.33
N GLY A 202 7.05 13.55 -9.44
CA GLY A 202 5.67 13.74 -9.91
C GLY A 202 5.04 12.41 -10.28
N GLU A 203 5.71 11.61 -11.11
CA GLU A 203 5.28 10.28 -11.50
C GLU A 203 5.17 9.34 -10.29
N LEU A 204 6.16 9.35 -9.40
CA LEU A 204 6.14 8.52 -8.20
C LEU A 204 4.98 8.87 -7.25
N CYS A 205 4.67 10.14 -7.08
CA CYS A 205 3.49 10.57 -6.32
C CYS A 205 2.18 10.14 -7.00
N GLU A 206 2.07 10.27 -8.32
CA GLU A 206 0.90 9.84 -9.08
C GLU A 206 0.68 8.32 -8.95
N ASN A 207 1.74 7.53 -8.98
CA ASN A 207 1.69 6.09 -8.76
C ASN A 207 1.14 5.74 -7.36
N VAL A 208 1.54 6.47 -6.32
CA VAL A 208 1.01 6.30 -4.96
C VAL A 208 -0.48 6.67 -4.90
N VAL A 209 -0.87 7.79 -5.50
CA VAL A 209 -2.27 8.23 -5.54
C VAL A 209 -3.15 7.22 -6.27
N THR A 210 -2.70 6.73 -7.42
CA THR A 210 -3.42 5.71 -8.21
C THR A 210 -3.58 4.41 -7.42
N ALA A 211 -2.53 3.93 -6.79
CA ALA A 211 -2.59 2.72 -5.96
C ALA A 211 -3.52 2.90 -4.75
N PHE A 212 -3.52 4.09 -4.14
CA PHE A 212 -4.43 4.42 -3.04
C PHE A 212 -5.90 4.44 -3.49
N GLN A 213 -6.19 5.02 -4.65
CA GLN A 213 -7.54 5.01 -5.24
C GLN A 213 -8.04 3.58 -5.46
N THR A 214 -7.19 2.70 -6.00
CA THR A 214 -7.54 1.28 -6.19
C THR A 214 -7.87 0.59 -4.85
N VAL A 215 -7.14 0.90 -3.78
CA VAL A 215 -7.48 0.40 -2.44
C VAL A 215 -8.87 0.87 -2.00
N LEU A 216 -9.18 2.16 -2.19
CA LEU A 216 -10.50 2.70 -1.84
C LEU A 216 -11.62 2.06 -2.65
N GLU A 217 -11.44 1.86 -3.94
CA GLU A 217 -12.40 1.18 -4.81
C GLU A 217 -12.67 -0.25 -4.35
N ASN A 218 -11.64 -1.00 -3.99
CA ASN A 218 -11.77 -2.38 -3.50
C ASN A 218 -12.43 -2.49 -2.12
N ILE A 219 -12.31 -1.45 -1.27
CA ILE A 219 -12.93 -1.41 0.07
C ILE A 219 -14.39 -0.91 -0.01
N SER A 220 -14.73 -0.07 -0.97
CA SER A 220 -16.04 0.56 -1.11
C SER A 220 -17.21 -0.41 -0.99
N PRO A 221 -17.24 -1.57 -1.66
CA PRO A 221 -18.35 -2.53 -1.55
C PRO A 221 -18.53 -3.07 -0.13
N ILE A 222 -17.44 -3.21 0.63
CA ILE A 222 -17.51 -3.67 2.03
C ILE A 222 -18.14 -2.59 2.90
N VAL A 223 -17.73 -1.34 2.72
CA VAL A 223 -18.28 -0.19 3.46
C VAL A 223 -19.76 -0.04 3.16
N GLU A 224 -20.17 -0.13 1.89
CA GLU A 224 -21.58 -0.07 1.48
C GLU A 224 -22.40 -1.21 2.08
N ASN A 225 -21.89 -2.44 2.05
CA ASN A 225 -22.54 -3.60 2.66
C ASN A 225 -22.65 -3.45 4.20
N LEU A 226 -21.60 -2.92 4.84
CA LEU A 226 -21.60 -2.68 6.27
C LEU A 226 -22.68 -1.64 6.65
N ILE A 227 -22.71 -0.52 5.94
CA ILE A 227 -23.71 0.54 6.15
C ILE A 227 -25.13 0.00 5.92
N SER A 228 -25.32 -0.82 4.88
CA SER A 228 -26.62 -1.42 4.56
C SER A 228 -27.06 -2.49 5.57
N ALA A 229 -26.12 -3.24 6.15
CA ALA A 229 -26.39 -4.28 7.14
C ALA A 229 -26.59 -3.75 8.56
N LEU A 230 -25.97 -2.61 8.90
CA LEU A 230 -26.01 -2.02 10.24
C LEU A 230 -27.43 -1.88 10.82
N PRO A 231 -28.43 -1.34 10.11
CA PRO A 231 -29.79 -1.23 10.64
C PRO A 231 -30.39 -2.58 10.99
N THR A 232 -30.19 -3.60 10.13
CA THR A 232 -30.70 -4.96 10.37
C THR A 232 -30.00 -5.60 11.57
N VAL A 233 -28.68 -5.47 11.67
CA VAL A 233 -27.91 -6.01 12.79
C VAL A 233 -28.33 -5.32 14.10
N ILE A 234 -28.46 -4.00 14.11
CA ILE A 234 -28.91 -3.24 15.29
C ILE A 234 -30.30 -3.66 15.69
N THR A 235 -31.24 -3.77 14.73
CA THR A 235 -32.62 -4.20 15.01
C THR A 235 -32.65 -5.61 15.59
N THR A 236 -31.92 -6.55 14.98
CA THR A 236 -31.85 -7.95 15.46
C THR A 236 -31.20 -8.03 16.84
N LEU A 237 -30.15 -7.24 17.08
CA LEU A 237 -29.51 -7.17 18.40
C LEU A 237 -30.43 -6.56 19.44
N LEU A 238 -31.18 -5.51 19.10
CA LEU A 238 -32.15 -4.87 20.01
C LEU A 238 -33.33 -5.80 20.31
N GLU A 239 -33.86 -6.52 19.33
CA GLU A 239 -34.90 -7.53 19.50
C GLU A 239 -34.44 -8.70 20.38
N SER A 240 -33.21 -9.19 20.14
CA SER A 240 -32.60 -10.27 20.94
C SER A 240 -32.15 -9.82 22.34
N ALA A 241 -31.82 -8.56 22.50
CA ALA A 241 -31.29 -8.00 23.75
C ALA A 241 -32.40 -7.51 24.70
N GLY A 242 -33.66 -7.49 24.25
CA GLY A 242 -34.79 -6.98 25.07
C GLY A 242 -34.95 -7.67 26.44
N GLU A 243 -34.54 -8.94 26.52
CA GLU A 243 -34.52 -9.70 27.77
C GLU A 243 -33.20 -9.61 28.55
N MET A 244 -32.07 -9.26 27.88
CA MET A 244 -30.73 -9.21 28.47
C MET A 244 -30.25 -7.77 28.76
N LEU A 245 -30.97 -6.76 28.30
CA LEU A 245 -30.56 -5.37 28.36
C LEU A 245 -30.18 -4.87 29.77
N PRO A 246 -30.91 -5.21 30.84
CA PRO A 246 -30.57 -4.75 32.19
C PRO A 246 -29.20 -5.28 32.64
N THR A 247 -28.95 -6.57 32.44
CA THR A 247 -27.69 -7.24 32.84
C THR A 247 -26.50 -6.76 32.01
N VAL A 248 -26.69 -6.54 30.68
CA VAL A 248 -25.66 -6.02 29.80
C VAL A 248 -25.31 -4.56 30.15
N LEU A 249 -26.30 -3.73 30.45
CA LEU A 249 -26.08 -2.35 30.86
C LEU A 249 -25.32 -2.26 32.19
N GLU A 250 -25.66 -3.12 33.15
CA GLU A 250 -24.96 -3.19 34.45
C GLU A 250 -23.48 -3.61 34.23
N THR A 251 -23.23 -4.67 33.43
CA THR A 251 -21.90 -5.13 33.09
C THR A 251 -21.08 -4.09 32.30
N LEU A 252 -21.71 -3.39 31.35
CA LEU A 252 -21.06 -2.30 30.60
C LEU A 252 -20.75 -1.09 31.50
N ALA A 253 -21.62 -0.75 32.45
CA ALA A 253 -21.35 0.31 33.40
C ALA A 253 -20.17 -0.02 34.31
N GLU A 254 -20.08 -1.27 34.80
CA GLU A 254 -18.93 -1.74 35.60
C GLU A 254 -17.62 -1.76 34.76
N LEU A 255 -17.67 -2.26 33.53
CA LEU A 255 -16.52 -2.24 32.62
C LEU A 255 -16.08 -0.81 32.30
N PHE A 256 -17.02 0.08 32.06
CA PHE A 256 -16.74 1.49 31.79
C PHE A 256 -16.09 2.17 33.01
N ALA A 257 -16.57 1.90 34.20
CA ALA A 257 -15.97 2.40 35.45
C ALA A 257 -14.53 1.89 35.61
N GLN A 258 -14.28 0.60 35.38
CA GLN A 258 -12.94 0.00 35.46
C GLN A 258 -11.98 0.57 34.41
N VAL A 259 -12.44 0.77 33.16
CA VAL A 259 -11.65 1.40 32.09
C VAL A 259 -11.33 2.85 32.43
N LEU A 260 -12.31 3.59 32.95
CA LEU A 260 -12.12 4.98 33.37
C LEU A 260 -11.12 5.10 34.52
N GLU A 261 -11.21 4.22 35.52
CA GLU A 261 -10.26 4.17 36.63
C GLU A 261 -8.84 3.80 36.12
N GLY A 262 -8.72 2.83 35.22
CA GLY A 262 -7.44 2.48 34.57
C GLY A 262 -6.85 3.65 33.77
N LEU A 263 -7.66 4.38 33.03
CA LEU A 263 -7.23 5.58 32.30
C LEU A 263 -6.78 6.69 33.25
N LEU A 264 -7.49 6.92 34.33
CA LEU A 264 -7.12 7.92 35.36
C LEU A 264 -5.81 7.58 36.06
N GLN A 265 -5.52 6.30 36.26
CA GLN A 265 -4.22 5.85 36.82
C GLN A 265 -3.06 6.02 35.82
N LEU A 266 -3.32 5.93 34.50
CA LEU A 266 -2.31 6.11 33.47
C LEU A 266 -2.06 7.61 33.14
N LEU A 267 -3.00 8.48 33.40
CA LEU A 267 -2.89 9.91 33.10
C LEU A 267 -1.62 10.57 33.71
N PRO A 268 -1.26 10.34 34.99
CA PRO A 268 -0.06 10.92 35.57
C PRO A 268 1.25 10.45 34.91
N GLN A 269 1.23 9.29 34.25
CA GLN A 269 2.38 8.76 33.51
C GLN A 269 2.45 9.29 32.08
N LEU A 270 1.30 9.53 31.46
CA LEU A 270 1.21 10.01 30.08
C LEU A 270 1.50 11.53 29.95
N ILE A 271 1.13 12.32 30.96
CA ILE A 271 1.34 13.77 30.94
C ILE A 271 2.84 14.13 30.83
N PRO A 272 3.77 13.57 31.63
CA PRO A 272 5.19 13.87 31.50
C PRO A 272 5.77 13.46 30.14
N VAL A 273 5.30 12.33 29.57
CA VAL A 273 5.75 11.86 28.24
C VAL A 273 5.28 12.82 27.15
N ALA A 274 4.03 13.27 27.22
CA ALA A 274 3.47 14.24 26.28
C ALA A 274 4.19 15.59 26.36
N VAL A 275 4.46 16.07 27.57
CA VAL A 275 5.21 17.31 27.80
C VAL A 275 6.64 17.18 27.27
N SER A 276 7.32 16.08 27.55
CA SER A 276 8.68 15.82 27.03
C SER A 276 8.72 15.77 25.50
N ALA A 277 7.75 15.12 24.86
CA ALA A 277 7.62 15.09 23.42
C ALA A 277 7.39 16.49 22.83
N LEU A 278 6.51 17.30 23.45
CA LEU A 278 6.27 18.67 23.04
C LEU A 278 7.52 19.55 23.17
N LEU A 279 8.26 19.43 24.26
CA LEU A 279 9.53 20.16 24.47
C LEU A 279 10.57 19.74 23.42
N THR A 280 10.67 18.45 23.11
CA THR A 280 11.59 17.95 22.08
C THR A 280 11.26 18.53 20.70
N ILE A 281 9.96 18.56 20.34
CA ILE A 281 9.51 19.15 19.08
C ILE A 281 9.79 20.66 19.06
N THR A 282 9.49 21.35 20.15
CA THR A 282 9.72 22.80 20.26
C THR A 282 11.21 23.13 20.13
N ASN A 283 12.09 22.41 20.81
CA ASN A 283 13.53 22.61 20.72
C ASN A 283 14.05 22.32 19.29
N ALA A 284 13.57 21.23 18.66
CA ALA A 284 13.94 20.93 17.28
C ALA A 284 13.50 22.03 16.29
N ILE A 285 12.34 22.63 16.50
CA ILE A 285 11.87 23.77 15.69
C ILE A 285 12.77 24.99 15.92
N VAL A 286 13.05 25.31 17.19
CA VAL A 286 13.87 26.49 17.55
C VAL A 286 15.31 26.37 17.04
N GLU A 287 15.92 25.20 17.17
CA GLU A 287 17.28 24.94 16.66
C GLU A 287 17.36 25.04 15.13
N ASN A 288 16.30 24.67 14.41
CA ASN A 288 16.26 24.74 12.96
C ASN A 288 15.59 26.02 12.41
N LEU A 289 15.21 26.96 13.30
CA LEU A 289 14.50 28.15 12.91
C LEU A 289 15.28 29.01 11.89
N PRO A 290 16.61 29.20 12.01
CA PRO A 290 17.38 29.95 11.00
C PRO A 290 17.31 29.34 9.62
N LEU A 291 17.42 28.00 9.53
CA LEU A 291 17.33 27.24 8.27
C LEU A 291 15.93 27.30 7.69
N LEU A 292 14.88 27.21 8.54
CA LEU A 292 13.51 27.36 8.14
C LEU A 292 13.19 28.75 7.60
N ILE A 293 13.74 29.80 8.22
CA ILE A 293 13.57 31.19 7.76
C ILE A 293 14.26 31.38 6.41
N GLU A 294 15.49 30.87 6.25
CA GLU A 294 16.23 30.96 4.99
C GLU A 294 15.45 30.20 3.86
N SER A 295 15.01 28.99 4.14
CA SER A 295 14.24 28.19 3.21
C SER A 295 12.88 28.83 2.88
N ALA A 296 12.20 29.41 3.89
CA ALA A 296 10.94 30.11 3.69
C ALA A 296 11.14 31.40 2.85
N THR A 297 12.23 32.10 3.07
CA THR A 297 12.55 33.32 2.30
C THR A 297 12.84 32.97 0.84
N LEU A 298 13.58 31.88 0.58
CA LEU A 298 13.82 31.37 -0.77
C LEU A 298 12.52 30.90 -1.44
N LEU A 299 11.69 30.18 -0.70
CA LEU A 299 10.37 29.71 -1.16
C LEU A 299 9.46 30.90 -1.52
N VAL A 300 9.39 31.92 -0.65
CA VAL A 300 8.59 33.12 -0.91
C VAL A 300 9.11 33.87 -2.13
N ALA A 301 10.42 34.02 -2.27
CA ALA A 301 11.01 34.65 -3.45
C ALA A 301 10.70 33.89 -4.73
N THR A 302 10.82 32.57 -4.71
CA THR A 302 10.48 31.70 -5.85
C THR A 302 9.01 31.71 -6.16
N LEU A 303 8.13 31.68 -5.13
CA LEU A 303 6.68 31.79 -5.30
C LEU A 303 6.27 33.15 -5.86
N VAL A 304 6.86 34.24 -5.37
CA VAL A 304 6.57 35.59 -5.87
C VAL A 304 6.97 35.71 -7.33
N GLN A 305 8.15 35.20 -7.70
CA GLN A 305 8.58 35.20 -9.10
C GLN A 305 7.66 34.32 -9.96
N GLY A 306 7.39 33.07 -9.53
CA GLY A 306 6.49 32.17 -10.27
C GLY A 306 5.06 32.70 -10.35
N LEU A 307 4.59 33.38 -9.30
CA LEU A 307 3.28 34.03 -9.29
C LEU A 307 3.25 35.22 -10.27
N ALA A 308 4.30 36.03 -10.28
CA ALA A 308 4.41 37.16 -11.22
C ALA A 308 4.38 36.69 -12.67
N ASP A 309 5.06 35.58 -12.96
CA ASP A 309 5.11 34.99 -14.29
C ASP A 309 3.76 34.32 -14.69
N ALA A 310 3.05 33.77 -13.69
CA ALA A 310 1.77 33.05 -13.89
C ALA A 310 0.53 33.97 -13.76
N LEU A 311 0.67 35.18 -13.18
CA LEU A 311 -0.47 36.07 -12.91
C LEU A 311 -1.37 36.33 -14.12
N PRO A 312 -0.86 36.55 -15.35
CA PRO A 312 -1.67 36.81 -16.51
C PRO A 312 -2.63 35.65 -16.87
N THR A 313 -2.27 34.42 -16.49
CA THR A 313 -3.09 33.24 -16.75
C THR A 313 -3.89 32.77 -15.53
N LEU A 314 -3.37 33.02 -14.33
CA LEU A 314 -4.00 32.60 -13.07
C LEU A 314 -5.22 33.47 -12.70
N ILE A 315 -5.18 34.78 -12.95
CA ILE A 315 -6.28 35.66 -12.57
C ILE A 315 -7.60 35.25 -13.23
N PRO A 316 -7.70 35.03 -14.55
CA PRO A 316 -8.94 34.57 -15.17
C PRO A 316 -9.39 33.20 -14.64
N THR A 317 -8.44 32.29 -14.40
CA THR A 317 -8.72 30.96 -13.89
C THR A 317 -9.23 31.01 -12.43
N ALA A 318 -8.62 31.83 -11.60
CA ALA A 318 -9.06 32.02 -10.21
C ALA A 318 -10.44 32.69 -10.13
N VAL A 319 -10.72 33.67 -10.98
CA VAL A 319 -12.06 34.28 -11.05
C VAL A 319 -13.11 33.25 -11.42
N ASN A 320 -12.84 32.43 -12.44
CA ASN A 320 -13.74 31.37 -12.85
C ASN A 320 -13.94 30.31 -11.73
N ALA A 321 -12.86 29.91 -11.04
CA ALA A 321 -12.95 28.98 -9.93
C ALA A 321 -13.78 29.54 -8.76
N VAL A 322 -13.56 30.80 -8.40
CA VAL A 322 -14.36 31.49 -7.36
C VAL A 322 -15.83 31.56 -7.76
N MET A 323 -16.13 31.90 -9.01
CA MET A 323 -17.51 31.94 -9.52
C MET A 323 -18.16 30.56 -9.46
N THR A 324 -17.44 29.50 -9.80
CA THR A 324 -17.93 28.12 -9.73
C THR A 324 -18.20 27.70 -8.27
N ILE A 325 -17.30 28.04 -7.36
CA ILE A 325 -17.47 27.78 -5.92
C ILE A 325 -18.68 28.54 -5.35
N VAL A 326 -18.80 29.82 -5.67
CA VAL A 326 -19.93 30.65 -5.23
C VAL A 326 -21.24 30.10 -5.76
N GLN A 327 -21.29 29.72 -7.04
CA GLN A 327 -22.48 29.11 -7.62
C GLN A 327 -22.82 27.79 -6.94
N GLY A 328 -21.85 26.90 -6.75
CA GLY A 328 -22.05 25.62 -6.04
C GLY A 328 -22.53 25.80 -4.58
N LEU A 329 -22.02 26.81 -3.88
CA LEU A 329 -22.50 27.14 -2.54
C LEU A 329 -23.95 27.67 -2.56
N LEU A 330 -24.29 28.53 -3.51
CA LEU A 330 -25.65 29.06 -3.67
C LEU A 330 -26.64 27.94 -4.01
N ASP A 331 -26.25 27.03 -4.90
CA ASP A 331 -27.07 25.88 -5.28
C ASP A 331 -27.28 24.90 -4.11
N SER A 332 -26.31 24.80 -3.22
CA SER A 332 -26.34 23.92 -2.02
C SER A 332 -27.03 24.55 -0.82
N LEU A 333 -27.25 25.88 -0.80
CA LEU A 333 -27.80 26.61 0.32
C LEU A 333 -29.16 26.09 0.80
N PRO A 334 -30.13 25.76 -0.08
CA PRO A 334 -31.41 25.19 0.33
C PRO A 334 -31.25 23.86 1.08
N SER A 335 -30.33 22.99 0.64
CA SER A 335 -30.07 21.70 1.26
C SER A 335 -29.41 21.84 2.61
N ILE A 336 -28.48 22.78 2.76
CA ILE A 336 -27.81 23.10 4.03
C ILE A 336 -28.81 23.65 5.06
N LEU A 337 -29.69 24.54 4.61
CA LEU A 337 -30.77 25.09 5.46
C LEU A 337 -31.75 24.01 5.90
N ASP A 338 -32.18 23.13 5.00
CA ASP A 338 -33.09 22.03 5.34
C ASP A 338 -32.43 21.04 6.31
N ALA A 339 -31.18 20.70 6.12
CA ALA A 339 -30.43 19.86 7.05
C ALA A 339 -30.26 20.52 8.44
N GLY A 340 -29.97 21.82 8.45
CA GLY A 340 -29.88 22.58 9.70
C GLY A 340 -31.23 22.63 10.48
N LEU A 341 -32.33 22.85 9.77
CA LEU A 341 -33.67 22.83 10.38
C LEU A 341 -34.06 21.46 10.93
N LYS A 342 -33.71 20.37 10.19
CA LYS A 342 -33.94 19.00 10.67
C LYS A 342 -33.13 18.70 11.91
N LEU A 343 -31.87 19.15 11.96
CA LEU A 343 -31.01 18.96 13.14
C LEU A 343 -31.57 19.68 14.36
N VAL A 344 -31.97 20.94 14.24
CA VAL A 344 -32.55 21.71 15.31
C VAL A 344 -33.87 21.10 15.80
N SER A 345 -34.71 20.64 14.86
CA SER A 345 -35.97 19.98 15.18
C SER A 345 -35.75 18.65 15.91
N ALA A 346 -34.77 17.84 15.47
CA ALA A 346 -34.42 16.59 16.15
C ALA A 346 -33.83 16.82 17.55
N LEU A 347 -33.01 17.86 17.71
CA LEU A 347 -32.47 18.25 19.02
C LEU A 347 -33.59 18.71 19.97
N ALA A 348 -34.51 19.54 19.48
CA ALA A 348 -35.64 20.00 20.27
C ALA A 348 -36.55 18.84 20.69
N GLN A 349 -36.84 17.91 19.79
CA GLN A 349 -37.61 16.71 20.09
C GLN A 349 -36.91 15.84 21.12
N GLY A 350 -35.63 15.57 20.96
CA GLY A 350 -34.83 14.78 21.91
C GLY A 350 -34.78 15.38 23.30
N ILE A 351 -34.73 16.72 23.41
CA ILE A 351 -34.82 17.40 24.70
C ILE A 351 -36.22 17.23 25.32
N LEU A 352 -37.29 17.40 24.53
CA LEU A 352 -38.66 17.22 24.99
C LEU A 352 -38.93 15.78 25.45
N ASP A 353 -38.42 14.80 24.74
CA ASP A 353 -38.55 13.37 25.06
C ASP A 353 -37.78 13.00 26.35
N ALA A 354 -36.64 13.64 26.60
CA ALA A 354 -35.84 13.43 27.82
C ALA A 354 -36.37 14.18 29.06
N LEU A 355 -37.21 15.20 28.88
CA LEU A 355 -37.73 16.01 29.99
C LEU A 355 -38.49 15.19 31.04
N PRO A 356 -39.41 14.26 30.71
CA PRO A 356 -40.11 13.45 31.68
C PRO A 356 -39.18 12.60 32.55
N ASP A 357 -38.16 12.05 31.96
CA ASP A 357 -37.14 11.23 32.64
C ASP A 357 -36.28 12.08 33.61
N LEU A 358 -35.89 13.27 33.17
CA LEU A 358 -35.19 14.24 34.03
C LEU A 358 -36.05 14.68 35.22
N ILE A 359 -37.32 14.98 34.98
CA ILE A 359 -38.25 15.40 36.06
C ILE A 359 -38.48 14.24 37.04
N SER A 360 -38.59 13.00 36.58
CA SER A 360 -38.76 11.83 37.44
C SER A 360 -37.54 11.55 38.34
N LYS A 361 -36.35 11.93 37.94
CA LYS A 361 -35.09 11.75 38.67
C LYS A 361 -34.71 12.94 39.56
N LEU A 362 -35.36 14.08 39.39
CA LEU A 362 -35.13 15.28 40.22
C LEU A 362 -35.23 15.04 41.74
N PRO A 363 -36.21 14.27 42.24
CA PRO A 363 -36.27 13.99 43.68
C PRO A 363 -35.07 13.20 44.20
N GLN A 364 -34.48 12.33 43.39
CA GLN A 364 -33.32 11.54 43.79
C GLN A 364 -32.03 12.37 43.78
N ILE A 365 -31.92 13.38 42.91
CA ILE A 365 -30.77 14.29 42.84
C ILE A 365 -30.80 15.32 43.99
N ILE A 366 -31.97 15.71 44.46
CA ILE A 366 -32.12 16.69 45.54
C ILE A 366 -31.97 16.06 46.95
N MET A 367 -32.18 14.74 47.06
CA MET A 367 -32.08 14.03 48.36
C MET A 367 -30.77 13.31 48.57
N GLY A 368 -29.83 13.21 47.58
CA GLY A 368 -28.46 12.72 47.70
C GLY A 368 -27.48 13.87 47.86
#